data_acfc05beb2b70a723299a289748b8f93
#
_entry.id   acfc05beb2b70a723299a289748b8f93
#
_cell.length_a   1.000
_cell.length_b   1.000
_cell.length_c   1.000
_cell.angle_alpha   90.00
_cell.angle_beta   90.00
_cell.angle_gamma   90.00
#
_symmetry.space_group_name_H-M   'P 1'
#
loop_
_entity.id
_entity.type
_entity.pdbx_description
1 polymer ?
#
loop_
_entity_poly.entity_id
_entity_poly.type
_entity_poly.pdbx_seq_one_letter_code
_entity_poly.pdbx_strand_id
1 'polypeptide(L)'
;MSISSDVIRGYIDVMILRVLYDGDSYGYEISKRITDISENLYSMKETTLYSAFSRMEKTGYLHSYPGSYSGGRERTYYALTDDGRNYYLQKCGEWALTKSLITKFILKEEEYNYGRD
;
A
#
# COMPACT_ATOMS: atom_id res chain seq x y z
N MET A 1 -13.60 13.10 8.13
CA MET A 1 -13.91 12.34 6.91
C MET A 1 -12.88 11.23 6.74
N SER A 2 -13.32 10.04 6.40
CA SER A 2 -12.43 8.90 6.19
C SER A 2 -12.63 8.34 4.79
N ILE A 3 -11.60 7.64 4.32
CA ILE A 3 -11.67 6.99 3.01
C ILE A 3 -12.36 5.64 3.20
N SER A 4 -13.34 5.35 2.35
CA SER A 4 -14.10 4.10 2.47
C SER A 4 -13.22 2.89 2.15
N SER A 5 -13.54 1.75 2.77
CA SER A 5 -12.80 0.51 2.52
C SER A 5 -12.95 0.05 1.07
N ASP A 6 -14.06 0.38 0.42
CA ASP A 6 -14.25 0.04 -0.99
C ASP A 6 -13.26 0.76 -1.89
N VAL A 7 -13.00 2.03 -1.62
CA VAL A 7 -12.03 2.82 -2.39
C VAL A 7 -10.63 2.32 -2.14
N ILE A 8 -10.27 2.10 -0.86
CA ILE A 8 -8.90 1.76 -0.48
C ILE A 8 -8.53 0.34 -0.92
N ARG A 9 -9.51 -0.55 -1.07
CA ARG A 9 -9.26 -1.96 -1.41
C ARG A 9 -8.39 -2.12 -2.66
N GLY A 10 -8.58 -1.26 -3.64
CA GLY A 10 -7.80 -1.31 -4.87
C GLY A 10 -6.35 -0.87 -4.72
N TYR A 11 -5.99 -0.30 -3.57
CA TYR A 11 -4.66 0.29 -3.37
C TYR A 11 -3.85 -0.39 -2.26
N ILE A 12 -4.40 -1.44 -1.64
CA ILE A 12 -3.72 -2.17 -0.56
C ILE A 12 -2.34 -2.65 -1.01
N ASP A 13 -2.28 -3.31 -2.17
CA ASP A 13 -1.04 -3.88 -2.67
C ASP A 13 -0.01 -2.80 -2.96
N VAL A 14 -0.43 -1.70 -3.56
CA VAL A 14 0.47 -0.59 -3.89
C VAL A 14 1.14 -0.03 -2.63
N MET A 15 0.39 0.10 -1.54
CA MET A 15 0.95 0.62 -0.29
C MET A 15 2.03 -0.32 0.26
N ILE A 16 1.77 -1.62 0.27
CA ILE A 16 2.73 -2.61 0.74
C ILE A 16 3.96 -2.63 -0.16
N LEU A 17 3.73 -2.67 -1.46
CA LEU A 17 4.83 -2.71 -2.45
C LEU A 17 5.71 -1.47 -2.35
N ARG A 18 5.12 -0.30 -2.09
CA ARG A 18 5.89 0.93 -1.92
C ARG A 18 6.85 0.84 -0.75
N VAL A 19 6.39 0.30 0.38
CA VAL A 19 7.27 0.14 1.55
C VAL A 19 8.41 -0.80 1.22
N LEU A 20 8.10 -1.93 0.57
CA LEU A 20 9.11 -2.93 0.22
C LEU A 20 10.01 -2.49 -0.92
N TYR A 21 9.59 -1.53 -1.72
CA TYR A 21 10.43 -0.93 -2.75
C TYR A 21 11.65 -0.24 -2.14
N ASP A 22 11.51 0.30 -0.94
CA ASP A 22 12.60 0.96 -0.24
C ASP A 22 13.55 -0.02 0.44
N GLY A 23 13.10 -1.25 0.68
CA GLY A 23 13.92 -2.28 1.32
C GLY A 23 13.06 -3.34 1.98
N ASP A 24 13.68 -4.47 2.31
CA ASP A 24 13.00 -5.57 2.97
C ASP A 24 12.48 -5.12 4.33
N SER A 25 11.35 -5.69 4.74
CA SER A 25 10.71 -5.29 5.97
C SER A 25 9.82 -6.42 6.52
N TYR A 26 9.28 -6.23 7.70
CA TYR A 26 8.41 -7.20 8.35
C TYR A 26 7.08 -6.55 8.72
N GLY A 27 6.08 -7.39 9.02
CA GLY A 27 4.69 -6.95 9.13
C GLY A 27 4.47 -5.71 9.99
N TYR A 28 5.00 -5.69 11.20
CA TYR A 28 4.81 -4.55 12.11
C TYR A 28 5.37 -3.25 11.52
N GLU A 29 6.60 -3.32 10.99
CA GLU A 29 7.25 -2.14 10.41
C GLU A 29 6.52 -1.66 9.17
N ILE A 30 6.08 -2.60 8.32
CA ILE A 30 5.32 -2.26 7.10
C ILE A 30 4.03 -1.52 7.49
N SER A 31 3.29 -2.07 8.44
CA SER A 31 2.05 -1.45 8.92
C SER A 31 2.30 -0.05 9.48
N LYS A 32 3.33 0.09 10.30
CA LYS A 32 3.69 1.38 10.89
C LYS A 32 4.05 2.40 9.82
N ARG A 33 4.84 1.99 8.83
CA ARG A 33 5.23 2.88 7.75
C ARG A 33 4.05 3.32 6.90
N ILE A 34 3.09 2.42 6.66
CA ILE A 34 1.87 2.79 5.93
C ILE A 34 1.12 3.88 6.68
N THR A 35 0.97 3.72 7.99
CA THR A 35 0.32 4.75 8.81
C THR A 35 1.07 6.07 8.75
N ASP A 36 2.40 6.03 8.86
CA ASP A 36 3.24 7.23 8.83
C ASP A 36 3.21 7.92 7.46
N ILE A 37 3.37 7.16 6.38
CA ILE A 37 3.35 7.71 5.02
C ILE A 37 2.00 8.36 4.72
N SER A 38 0.92 7.76 5.20
CA SER A 38 -0.42 8.30 4.99
C SER A 38 -0.76 9.45 5.93
N GLU A 39 0.16 9.85 6.82
CA GLU A 39 -0.06 10.89 7.82
C GLU A 39 -1.32 10.61 8.65
N ASN A 40 -1.45 9.35 9.06
CA ASN A 40 -2.56 8.83 9.87
C ASN A 40 -3.92 8.82 9.16
N LEU A 41 -3.95 9.00 7.85
CA LEU A 41 -5.20 8.90 7.10
C LEU A 41 -5.66 7.45 6.95
N TYR A 42 -4.73 6.51 7.05
CA TYR A 42 -5.06 5.10 6.90
C TYR A 42 -4.19 4.23 7.81
N SER A 43 -4.84 3.28 8.47
CA SER A 43 -4.20 2.22 9.25
C SER A 43 -4.63 0.88 8.70
N MET A 44 -3.68 0.08 8.25
CA MET A 44 -4.00 -1.21 7.66
C MET A 44 -4.20 -2.27 8.75
N LYS A 45 -5.34 -2.95 8.71
CA LYS A 45 -5.61 -4.05 9.63
C LYS A 45 -4.63 -5.19 9.40
N GLU A 46 -4.26 -5.87 10.47
CA GLU A 46 -3.34 -6.99 10.40
C GLU A 46 -3.83 -8.09 9.46
N THR A 47 -5.13 -8.41 9.52
CA THR A 47 -5.71 -9.42 8.64
C THR A 47 -5.59 -9.02 7.17
N THR A 48 -5.79 -7.75 6.85
CA THR A 48 -5.65 -7.24 5.48
C THR A 48 -4.20 -7.36 5.02
N LEU A 49 -3.27 -6.98 5.88
CA LEU A 49 -1.84 -7.01 5.58
C LEU A 49 -1.38 -8.45 5.26
N TYR A 50 -1.67 -9.39 6.16
CA TYR A 50 -1.19 -10.77 5.99
C TYR A 50 -1.93 -11.50 4.86
N SER A 51 -3.17 -11.16 4.61
CA SER A 51 -3.90 -11.69 3.46
C SER A 51 -3.24 -11.23 2.14
N ALA A 52 -2.83 -9.96 2.09
CA ALA A 52 -2.13 -9.43 0.92
C ALA A 52 -0.75 -10.08 0.75
N PHE A 53 -0.01 -10.30 1.83
CA PHE A 53 1.28 -11.00 1.78
C PHE A 53 1.12 -12.39 1.16
N SER A 54 0.15 -13.16 1.66
CA SER A 54 -0.11 -14.51 1.14
C SER A 54 -0.40 -14.50 -0.34
N ARG A 55 -1.27 -13.61 -0.76
CA ARG A 55 -1.70 -13.52 -2.15
C ARG A 55 -0.56 -13.10 -3.06
N MET A 56 0.19 -12.08 -2.67
CA MET A 56 1.30 -11.58 -3.48
C MET A 56 2.49 -12.55 -3.49
N GLU A 57 2.67 -13.30 -2.42
CA GLU A 57 3.70 -14.34 -2.39
C GLU A 57 3.36 -15.46 -3.36
N LYS A 58 2.09 -15.89 -3.39
CA LYS A 58 1.62 -16.90 -4.34
C LYS A 58 1.76 -16.44 -5.78
N THR A 59 1.51 -15.17 -6.04
CA THR A 59 1.65 -14.60 -7.39
C THR A 59 3.12 -14.45 -7.79
N GLY A 60 4.03 -14.46 -6.82
CA GLY A 60 5.45 -14.33 -7.10
C GLY A 60 5.98 -12.89 -7.05
N TYR A 61 5.22 -11.98 -6.47
CA TYR A 61 5.65 -10.58 -6.31
C TYR A 61 6.49 -10.35 -5.07
N LEU A 62 6.32 -11.22 -4.07
CA LEU A 62 7.06 -11.16 -2.81
C LEU A 62 7.66 -12.51 -2.51
N HIS A 63 8.75 -12.52 -1.73
CA HIS A 63 9.19 -13.72 -1.07
C HIS A 63 9.46 -13.39 0.40
N SER A 64 9.36 -14.41 1.25
CA SER A 64 9.58 -14.23 2.68
C SER A 64 10.78 -15.05 3.13
N TYR A 65 11.41 -14.60 4.19
CA TYR A 65 12.53 -15.31 4.80
C TYR A 65 12.60 -14.97 6.29
N PRO A 66 13.16 -15.86 7.11
CA PRO A 66 13.34 -15.55 8.52
C PRO A 66 14.44 -14.52 8.70
N GLY A 67 14.20 -13.52 9.55
CA GLY A 67 15.15 -12.48 9.85
C GLY A 67 15.49 -12.49 11.32
N SER A 68 16.71 -12.05 11.63
CA SER A 68 17.14 -11.87 13.01
C SER A 68 16.85 -10.44 13.45
N TYR A 69 16.61 -10.28 14.74
CA TYR A 69 16.31 -8.99 15.29
C TYR A 69 16.74 -8.97 16.74
N SER A 70 16.84 -7.77 17.28
CA SER A 70 17.18 -7.59 18.67
C SER A 70 15.97 -7.98 19.53
N GLY A 71 16.19 -8.83 20.53
CA GLY A 71 15.15 -9.21 21.46
C GLY A 71 14.76 -10.68 21.47
N GLY A 72 15.46 -11.53 20.71
CA GLY A 72 15.31 -12.98 20.82
C GLY A 72 14.11 -13.59 20.12
N ARG A 73 13.41 -12.86 19.26
CA ARG A 73 12.30 -13.40 18.48
C ARG A 73 12.65 -13.44 17.00
N GLU A 74 12.24 -14.48 16.31
CA GLU A 74 12.30 -14.51 14.88
C GLU A 74 11.20 -13.64 14.28
N ARG A 75 11.52 -12.98 13.19
CA ARG A 75 10.57 -12.23 12.40
C ARG A 75 10.59 -12.74 10.99
N THR A 76 9.43 -12.72 10.34
CA THR A 76 9.34 -13.01 8.93
C THR A 76 9.51 -11.72 8.16
N TYR A 77 10.56 -11.66 7.35
CA TYR A 77 10.81 -10.53 6.48
C TYR A 77 10.22 -10.82 5.11
N TYR A 78 9.84 -9.75 4.43
CA TYR A 78 9.32 -9.80 3.06
C TYR A 78 10.18 -8.92 2.17
N ALA A 79 10.39 -9.39 0.95
CA ALA A 79 11.19 -8.70 -0.04
C ALA A 79 10.48 -8.75 -1.39
N LEU A 80 10.67 -7.71 -2.19
CA LEU A 80 10.19 -7.72 -3.57
C LEU A 80 11.02 -8.68 -4.40
N THR A 81 10.34 -9.43 -5.28
CA THR A 81 11.01 -10.11 -6.37
C THR A 81 11.19 -9.11 -7.52
N ASP A 82 11.94 -9.50 -8.55
CA ASP A 82 12.05 -8.67 -9.76
C ASP A 82 10.67 -8.44 -10.38
N ASP A 83 9.83 -9.48 -10.40
CA ASP A 83 8.45 -9.36 -10.89
C ASP A 83 7.64 -8.40 -10.03
N GLY A 84 7.82 -8.45 -8.71
CA GLY A 84 7.13 -7.55 -7.80
C GLY A 84 7.54 -6.09 -8.00
N ARG A 85 8.82 -5.85 -8.23
CA ARG A 85 9.34 -4.51 -8.52
C ARG A 85 8.72 -3.97 -9.81
N ASN A 86 8.72 -4.79 -10.85
CA ASN A 86 8.15 -4.39 -12.15
C ASN A 86 6.65 -4.16 -12.03
N TYR A 87 5.96 -5.00 -11.28
CA TYR A 87 4.53 -4.85 -11.03
C TYR A 87 4.23 -3.53 -10.31
N TYR A 88 5.03 -3.19 -9.30
CA TYR A 88 4.85 -1.92 -8.58
C TYR A 88 4.99 -0.73 -9.52
N LEU A 89 6.03 -0.72 -10.35
CA LEU A 89 6.25 0.37 -11.31
C LEU A 89 5.11 0.48 -12.32
N GLN A 90 4.59 -0.66 -12.76
CA GLN A 90 3.42 -0.68 -13.65
C GLN A 90 2.20 -0.08 -12.96
N LYS A 91 1.99 -0.39 -11.68
CA LYS A 91 0.88 0.18 -10.91
C LYS A 91 1.03 1.70 -10.72
N CYS A 92 2.25 2.19 -10.60
CA CYS A 92 2.49 3.63 -10.54
C CYS A 92 2.03 4.32 -11.82
N GLY A 93 2.35 3.74 -12.98
CA GLY A 93 1.91 4.26 -14.27
C GLY A 93 0.39 4.20 -14.42
N GLU A 94 -0.21 3.09 -14.00
CA GLU A 94 -1.67 2.92 -14.03
C GLU A 94 -2.35 3.96 -13.16
N TRP A 95 -1.79 4.24 -11.98
CA TRP A 95 -2.34 5.28 -11.10
C TRP A 95 -2.32 6.65 -11.77
N ALA A 96 -1.23 7.00 -12.45
CA ALA A 96 -1.11 8.28 -13.12
C ALA A 96 -2.22 8.46 -14.17
N LEU A 97 -2.50 7.40 -14.94
CA LEU A 97 -3.59 7.41 -15.92
C LEU A 97 -4.96 7.48 -15.25
N THR A 98 -5.14 6.70 -14.19
CA THR A 98 -6.40 6.65 -13.45
C THR A 98 -6.71 8.02 -12.85
N LYS A 99 -5.70 8.64 -12.23
CA LYS A 99 -5.85 9.97 -11.64
C LYS A 99 -6.24 11.00 -12.70
N SER A 100 -5.59 10.95 -13.85
CA SER A 100 -5.88 11.86 -14.95
C SER A 100 -7.30 11.67 -15.47
N LEU A 101 -7.71 10.43 -15.64
CA LEU A 101 -9.07 10.12 -16.10
C LEU A 101 -10.12 10.60 -15.11
N ILE A 102 -10.01 10.17 -13.86
CA ILE A 102 -11.03 10.45 -12.85
C ILE A 102 -11.11 11.96 -12.55
N THR A 103 -9.97 12.64 -12.58
CA THR A 103 -9.94 14.09 -12.35
C THR A 103 -10.86 14.83 -13.31
N LYS A 104 -11.05 14.31 -14.54
CA LYS A 104 -11.95 14.94 -15.51
C LYS A 104 -13.40 14.94 -15.09
N PHE A 105 -13.78 14.06 -14.18
CA PHE A 105 -15.16 13.90 -13.72
C PHE A 105 -15.39 14.51 -12.34
N ILE A 106 -14.36 15.03 -11.71
CA ILE A 106 -14.46 15.57 -10.35
C ILE A 106 -14.59 17.10 -10.45
N LEU A 107 -15.58 17.65 -9.78
CA LEU A 107 -15.74 19.10 -9.68
C LEU A 107 -14.57 19.67 -8.92
N LYS A 108 -14.13 20.86 -9.29
CA LYS A 108 -13.13 21.58 -8.53
C LYS A 108 -13.73 22.01 -7.21
N GLU A 109 -12.88 22.19 -6.21
CA GLU A 109 -13.33 22.52 -4.86
C GLU A 109 -14.25 23.74 -4.82
N GLU A 110 -13.93 24.78 -5.58
CA GLU A 110 -14.78 25.97 -5.65
C GLU A 110 -16.15 25.68 -6.26
N GLU A 111 -16.30 24.61 -7.03
CA GLU A 111 -17.56 24.25 -7.66
C GLU A 111 -18.48 23.50 -6.70
N TYR A 112 -17.95 22.57 -5.87
CA TYR A 112 -18.81 21.81 -4.96
C TYR A 112 -18.97 22.48 -3.59
N ASN A 113 -18.15 23.49 -3.28
CA ASN A 113 -18.32 24.32 -2.08
C ASN A 113 -19.23 25.52 -2.32
N TYR A 114 -19.63 25.74 -3.57
CA TYR A 114 -20.51 26.86 -3.90
C TYR A 114 -21.84 26.73 -3.17
N GLY A 115 -22.22 27.80 -2.45
CA GLY A 115 -23.47 27.81 -1.70
C GLY A 115 -23.36 27.26 -0.28
N ARG A 116 -22.20 26.85 0.15
CA ARG A 116 -21.97 26.45 1.53
C ARG A 116 -21.53 27.65 2.33
N ASP A 117 -22.25 27.96 3.34
CA ASP A 117 -21.91 29.08 4.21
C ASP A 117 -21.71 28.64 5.64
#